data_bbc61f8d4dff918864286b19ee8eb9a9
#
_entry.id   bbc61f8d4dff918864286b19ee8eb9a9
#
_cell.length_a   1.000
_cell.length_b   1.000
_cell.length_c   1.000
_cell.angle_alpha   90.00
_cell.angle_beta   90.00
_cell.angle_gamma   90.00
#
_symmetry.space_group_name_H-M   'P 1'
#
loop_
_entity.id
_entity.type
_entity.pdbx_description
1 polymer ?
#
loop_
_entity_poly.entity_id
_entity_poly.type
_entity_poly.pdbx_seq_one_letter_code
_entity_poly.pdbx_strand_id
1 'polypeptide(L)'
;MTQASPANLLKNALEHGELELKGQFLLGSNYTFLVKVRHEGQEIPAIYKPARGEQPLWDFPEASLAGREVAAYLVSEALGFNFVPLTVLRADGPFGSGSLQQSIEYDPNYHYFTFSESDRERLRPVALFDLLVNNADRKGSHLLIEKGTNKLWLIDHGLCFHAEDKLRTVLWDFAGEALPDELLATLRTLRSILAHSRSAPHAPISTTLPSYLQPEELASLAARADCLLANPVFPHPPEDRRAYPYPPL
;
A
#
# COMPACT_ATOMS: atom_id res chain seq x y z
N MET A 1 -17.00 18.16 -24.09
CA MET A 1 -16.62 16.84 -23.58
C MET A 1 -15.34 17.02 -22.83
N THR A 2 -15.37 16.95 -21.51
CA THR A 2 -14.17 17.04 -20.65
C THR A 2 -13.34 15.76 -20.87
N GLN A 3 -12.13 15.90 -21.41
CA GLN A 3 -11.21 14.77 -21.49
C GLN A 3 -10.99 14.20 -20.08
N ALA A 4 -11.14 12.88 -19.92
CA ALA A 4 -10.83 12.22 -18.66
C ALA A 4 -9.36 12.46 -18.29
N SER A 5 -9.07 12.64 -17.01
CA SER A 5 -7.68 12.82 -16.57
C SER A 5 -6.87 11.55 -16.85
N PRO A 6 -5.54 11.64 -17.06
CA PRO A 6 -4.69 10.45 -17.27
C PRO A 6 -4.85 9.39 -16.18
N ALA A 7 -5.02 9.80 -14.92
CA ALA A 7 -5.26 8.90 -13.80
C ALA A 7 -6.61 8.15 -13.93
N ASN A 8 -7.66 8.82 -14.42
CA ASN A 8 -8.97 8.19 -14.66
C ASN A 8 -8.93 7.21 -15.84
N LEU A 9 -8.16 7.52 -16.89
CA LEU A 9 -7.94 6.60 -18.01
C LEU A 9 -7.19 5.34 -17.57
N LEU A 10 -6.13 5.50 -16.79
CA LEU A 10 -5.39 4.38 -16.23
C LEU A 10 -6.29 3.52 -15.32
N LYS A 11 -7.06 4.14 -14.44
CA LYS A 11 -7.99 3.43 -13.55
C LYS A 11 -9.01 2.63 -14.37
N ASN A 12 -9.64 3.25 -15.35
CA ASN A 12 -10.61 2.59 -16.23
C ASN A 12 -9.98 1.39 -16.98
N ALA A 13 -8.75 1.56 -17.45
CA ALA A 13 -8.03 0.48 -18.10
C ALA A 13 -7.76 -0.69 -17.15
N LEU A 14 -7.28 -0.45 -15.92
CA LEU A 14 -7.05 -1.50 -14.92
C LEU A 14 -8.37 -2.17 -14.51
N GLU A 15 -9.46 -1.43 -14.40
CA GLU A 15 -10.78 -1.97 -14.00
C GLU A 15 -11.44 -2.81 -15.09
N HIS A 16 -11.26 -2.47 -16.38
CA HIS A 16 -12.06 -3.03 -17.47
C HIS A 16 -11.26 -3.60 -18.64
N GLY A 17 -9.96 -3.33 -18.74
CA GLY A 17 -9.12 -3.81 -19.84
C GLY A 17 -8.96 -5.33 -19.85
N GLU A 18 -8.69 -5.89 -21.03
CA GLU A 18 -8.35 -7.30 -21.21
C GLU A 18 -6.98 -7.61 -20.62
N LEU A 19 -6.87 -8.72 -19.87
CA LEU A 19 -5.64 -9.13 -19.20
C LEU A 19 -4.94 -10.25 -19.99
N GLU A 20 -3.70 -9.99 -20.41
CA GLU A 20 -2.83 -10.97 -21.04
C GLU A 20 -1.64 -11.30 -20.12
N LEU A 21 -1.51 -12.57 -19.72
CA LEU A 21 -0.35 -13.05 -18.93
C LEU A 21 0.95 -12.90 -19.72
N LYS A 22 1.98 -12.33 -19.09
CA LYS A 22 3.32 -12.17 -19.67
C LYS A 22 4.38 -12.99 -18.94
N GLY A 23 4.24 -13.21 -17.65
CA GLY A 23 5.17 -13.99 -16.85
C GLY A 23 4.72 -14.13 -15.41
N GLN A 24 5.39 -15.01 -14.68
CA GLN A 24 5.22 -15.21 -13.25
C GLN A 24 6.50 -14.81 -12.53
N PHE A 25 6.38 -14.09 -11.44
CA PHE A 25 7.49 -13.86 -10.51
C PHE A 25 7.69 -15.12 -9.66
N LEU A 26 8.91 -15.66 -9.68
CA LEU A 26 9.24 -16.88 -8.94
C LEU A 26 9.71 -16.61 -7.50
N LEU A 27 9.96 -15.34 -7.18
CA LEU A 27 10.38 -14.90 -5.84
C LEU A 27 9.15 -14.39 -5.08
N GLY A 28 8.94 -14.92 -3.88
CA GLY A 28 7.80 -14.58 -3.02
C GLY A 28 6.97 -15.80 -2.65
N SER A 29 6.17 -15.67 -1.58
CA SER A 29 5.31 -16.76 -1.07
C SER A 29 3.98 -16.87 -1.82
N ASN A 30 3.49 -15.77 -2.42
CA ASN A 30 2.22 -15.72 -3.12
C ASN A 30 2.42 -15.65 -4.63
N TYR A 31 1.47 -16.14 -5.40
CA TYR A 31 1.53 -16.04 -6.84
C TYR A 31 1.40 -14.59 -7.29
N THR A 32 2.39 -14.14 -8.07
CA THR A 32 2.44 -12.80 -8.62
C THR A 32 2.77 -12.88 -10.11
N PHE A 33 1.99 -12.19 -10.93
CA PHE A 33 2.13 -12.24 -12.38
C PHE A 33 2.34 -10.85 -12.97
N LEU A 34 3.24 -10.76 -13.94
CA LEU A 34 3.27 -9.65 -14.88
C LEU A 34 2.18 -9.89 -15.92
N VAL A 35 1.31 -8.91 -16.08
CA VAL A 35 0.25 -8.91 -17.08
C VAL A 35 0.35 -7.67 -17.95
N LYS A 36 -0.23 -7.75 -19.15
CA LYS A 36 -0.49 -6.62 -20.02
C LYS A 36 -1.99 -6.36 -20.02
N VAL A 37 -2.38 -5.14 -19.70
CA VAL A 37 -3.76 -4.67 -19.79
C VAL A 37 -3.95 -4.02 -21.15
N ARG A 38 -4.92 -4.50 -21.95
CA ARG A 38 -5.30 -3.88 -23.21
C ARG A 38 -6.62 -3.14 -23.04
N HIS A 39 -6.62 -1.85 -23.30
CA HIS A 39 -7.81 -1.01 -23.21
C HIS A 39 -7.73 0.17 -24.19
N GLU A 40 -8.75 0.35 -25.03
CA GLU A 40 -8.85 1.47 -26.00
C GLU A 40 -7.58 1.65 -26.86
N GLY A 41 -6.99 0.54 -27.32
CA GLY A 41 -5.77 0.55 -28.14
C GLY A 41 -4.46 0.81 -27.39
N GLN A 42 -4.52 0.99 -26.07
CA GLN A 42 -3.34 1.11 -25.21
C GLN A 42 -2.96 -0.25 -24.60
N GLU A 43 -1.69 -0.42 -24.34
CA GLU A 43 -1.10 -1.58 -23.64
C GLU A 43 -0.37 -1.09 -22.40
N ILE A 44 -0.85 -1.50 -21.22
CA ILE A 44 -0.36 -1.04 -19.92
C ILE A 44 0.20 -2.25 -19.16
N PRO A 45 1.47 -2.23 -18.72
CA PRO A 45 2.00 -3.27 -17.86
C PRO A 45 1.40 -3.14 -16.44
N ALA A 46 1.02 -4.28 -15.85
CA ALA A 46 0.48 -4.32 -14.50
C ALA A 46 0.92 -5.60 -13.77
N ILE A 47 0.81 -5.57 -12.46
CA ILE A 47 1.09 -6.68 -11.57
C ILE A 47 -0.23 -7.25 -11.05
N TYR A 48 -0.47 -8.53 -11.32
CA TYR A 48 -1.66 -9.25 -10.88
C TYR A 48 -1.33 -10.24 -9.79
N LYS A 49 -2.02 -10.13 -8.66
CA LYS A 49 -1.91 -11.03 -7.51
C LYS A 49 -3.28 -11.69 -7.27
N PRO A 50 -3.50 -12.94 -7.73
CA PRO A 50 -4.76 -13.64 -7.56
C PRO A 50 -4.97 -14.06 -6.09
N ALA A 51 -6.18 -13.89 -5.58
CA ALA A 51 -6.55 -14.35 -4.24
C ALA A 51 -6.39 -15.88 -4.09
N ARG A 52 -6.65 -16.64 -5.16
CA ARG A 52 -6.44 -18.10 -5.19
C ARG A 52 -4.96 -18.50 -5.03
N GLY A 53 -4.02 -17.59 -5.25
CA GLY A 53 -2.57 -17.82 -5.10
C GLY A 53 -2.02 -17.39 -3.75
N GLU A 54 -2.87 -16.90 -2.85
CA GLU A 54 -2.47 -16.53 -1.50
C GLU A 54 -2.17 -17.79 -0.68
N GLN A 55 -1.02 -17.79 0.00
CA GLN A 55 -0.74 -18.83 0.98
C GLN A 55 -1.57 -18.57 2.24
N PRO A 56 -2.28 -19.58 2.76
CA PRO A 56 -3.05 -19.42 3.99
C PRO A 56 -2.16 -18.97 5.15
N LEU A 57 -2.58 -17.91 5.83
CA LEU A 57 -1.95 -17.40 7.03
C LEU A 57 -2.91 -17.61 8.20
N TRP A 58 -2.39 -18.09 9.33
CA TRP A 58 -3.23 -18.41 10.49
C TRP A 58 -3.89 -17.18 11.13
N ASP A 59 -3.32 -15.99 10.91
CA ASP A 59 -3.71 -14.73 11.52
C ASP A 59 -4.32 -13.72 10.53
N PHE A 60 -4.44 -14.05 9.25
CA PHE A 60 -5.14 -13.24 8.25
C PHE A 60 -6.32 -14.03 7.67
N PRO A 61 -7.49 -13.37 7.44
CA PRO A 61 -8.60 -14.03 6.76
C PRO A 61 -8.19 -14.53 5.36
N GLU A 62 -8.67 -15.70 4.99
CA GLU A 62 -8.43 -16.27 3.67
C GLU A 62 -8.92 -15.32 2.56
N ALA A 63 -8.20 -15.26 1.44
CA ALA A 63 -8.51 -14.44 0.27
C ALA A 63 -8.65 -12.93 0.55
N SER A 64 -8.01 -12.42 1.62
CA SER A 64 -8.10 -11.02 2.02
C SER A 64 -6.92 -10.15 1.58
N LEU A 65 -5.79 -10.75 1.16
CA LEU A 65 -4.57 -10.00 0.89
C LEU A 65 -4.72 -9.06 -0.31
N ALA A 66 -5.43 -9.51 -1.36
CA ALA A 66 -5.72 -8.67 -2.53
C ALA A 66 -6.53 -7.40 -2.16
N GLY A 67 -7.50 -7.52 -1.25
CA GLY A 67 -8.27 -6.38 -0.74
C GLY A 67 -7.40 -5.39 0.05
N ARG A 68 -6.42 -5.89 0.82
CA ARG A 68 -5.47 -5.07 1.60
C ARG A 68 -4.54 -4.25 0.70
N GLU A 69 -4.13 -4.78 -0.44
CA GLU A 69 -3.38 -4.03 -1.47
C GLU A 69 -4.19 -2.82 -1.96
N VAL A 70 -5.49 -3.01 -2.23
CA VAL A 70 -6.38 -1.91 -2.63
C VAL A 70 -6.61 -0.93 -1.50
N ALA A 71 -6.81 -1.41 -0.26
CA ALA A 71 -6.97 -0.55 0.91
C ALA A 71 -5.74 0.34 1.15
N ALA A 72 -4.52 -0.20 0.97
CA ALA A 72 -3.28 0.57 1.10
C ALA A 72 -3.19 1.69 0.04
N TYR A 73 -3.56 1.39 -1.21
CA TYR A 73 -3.67 2.41 -2.25
C TYR A 73 -4.64 3.52 -1.85
N LEU A 74 -5.85 3.17 -1.42
CA LEU A 74 -6.87 4.14 -1.02
C LEU A 74 -6.43 5.01 0.17
N VAL A 75 -5.79 4.42 1.16
CA VAL A 75 -5.25 5.18 2.32
C VAL A 75 -4.12 6.10 1.88
N SER A 76 -3.20 5.65 1.01
CA SER A 76 -2.12 6.48 0.48
C SER A 76 -2.64 7.71 -0.27
N GLU A 77 -3.69 7.54 -1.09
CA GLU A 77 -4.35 8.64 -1.80
C GLU A 77 -5.03 9.61 -0.83
N ALA A 78 -5.77 9.09 0.16
CA ALA A 78 -6.48 9.91 1.14
C ALA A 78 -5.56 10.76 2.03
N LEU A 79 -4.36 10.26 2.28
CA LEU A 79 -3.32 10.98 3.01
C LEU A 79 -2.57 11.99 2.14
N GLY A 80 -2.81 11.99 0.82
CA GLY A 80 -2.08 12.82 -0.14
C GLY A 80 -0.64 12.36 -0.37
N PHE A 81 -0.25 11.19 0.10
CA PHE A 81 1.09 10.65 -0.07
C PHE A 81 1.35 10.15 -1.48
N ASN A 82 0.34 9.56 -2.11
CA ASN A 82 0.43 8.98 -3.47
C ASN A 82 1.63 8.03 -3.61
N PHE A 83 1.93 7.26 -2.57
CA PHE A 83 3.06 6.33 -2.55
C PHE A 83 2.74 4.98 -3.19
N VAL A 84 1.49 4.53 -3.11
CA VAL A 84 1.11 3.21 -3.62
C VAL A 84 0.67 3.39 -5.07
N PRO A 85 1.22 2.61 -6.03
CA PRO A 85 0.75 2.64 -7.41
C PRO A 85 -0.74 2.33 -7.49
N LEU A 86 -1.41 2.87 -8.50
CA LEU A 86 -2.84 2.62 -8.71
C LEU A 86 -3.13 1.13 -8.62
N THR A 87 -4.02 0.76 -7.72
CA THR A 87 -4.37 -0.64 -7.42
C THR A 87 -5.88 -0.78 -7.40
N VAL A 88 -6.40 -1.76 -8.13
CA VAL A 88 -7.83 -2.11 -8.20
C VAL A 88 -8.05 -3.57 -7.85
N LEU A 89 -9.27 -3.92 -7.42
CA LEU A 89 -9.68 -5.32 -7.31
C LEU A 89 -10.34 -5.75 -8.63
N ARG A 90 -9.84 -6.85 -9.21
CA ARG A 90 -10.42 -7.48 -10.41
C ARG A 90 -11.11 -8.78 -10.01
N ALA A 91 -12.36 -8.95 -10.42
CA ALA A 91 -13.12 -10.19 -10.19
C ALA A 91 -12.80 -11.27 -11.26
N ASP A 92 -12.38 -10.84 -12.44
CA ASP A 92 -12.27 -11.62 -13.68
C ASP A 92 -10.82 -11.78 -14.17
N GLY A 93 -9.86 -11.83 -13.26
CA GLY A 93 -8.45 -12.09 -13.63
C GLY A 93 -8.24 -13.52 -14.17
N PRO A 94 -7.10 -13.79 -14.84
CA PRO A 94 -6.79 -15.08 -15.45
C PRO A 94 -6.85 -16.27 -14.48
N PHE A 95 -6.67 -16.03 -13.18
CA PHE A 95 -6.79 -17.03 -12.10
C PHE A 95 -7.90 -16.70 -11.10
N GLY A 96 -8.88 -15.90 -11.52
CA GLY A 96 -10.00 -15.47 -10.70
C GLY A 96 -9.82 -14.07 -10.09
N SER A 97 -10.49 -13.82 -8.97
CA SER A 97 -10.40 -12.52 -8.29
C SER A 97 -8.99 -12.26 -7.75
N GLY A 98 -8.54 -11.00 -7.79
CA GLY A 98 -7.24 -10.59 -7.28
C GLY A 98 -7.01 -9.08 -7.38
N SER A 99 -5.92 -8.61 -6.82
CA SER A 99 -5.48 -7.22 -7.00
C SER A 99 -4.74 -7.05 -8.33
N LEU A 100 -4.96 -5.92 -8.97
CA LEU A 100 -4.23 -5.49 -10.16
C LEU A 100 -3.65 -4.11 -9.90
N GLN A 101 -2.31 -4.02 -9.91
CA GLN A 101 -1.54 -2.83 -9.61
C GLN A 101 -0.76 -2.36 -10.82
N GLN A 102 -0.71 -1.06 -11.06
CA GLN A 102 0.17 -0.45 -12.06
C GLN A 102 1.62 -0.92 -11.84
N SER A 103 2.28 -1.38 -12.89
CA SER A 103 3.70 -1.72 -12.86
C SER A 103 4.55 -0.46 -12.92
N ILE A 104 5.58 -0.39 -12.09
CA ILE A 104 6.53 0.72 -12.03
C ILE A 104 7.87 0.25 -12.60
N GLU A 105 8.48 1.06 -13.44
CA GLU A 105 9.84 0.81 -13.94
C GLU A 105 10.88 1.34 -12.96
N TYR A 106 11.73 0.46 -12.42
CA TYR A 106 12.74 0.78 -11.42
C TYR A 106 14.02 -0.02 -11.62
N ASP A 107 15.08 0.31 -10.88
CA ASP A 107 16.30 -0.49 -10.81
C ASP A 107 16.22 -1.43 -9.59
N PRO A 108 16.17 -2.75 -9.76
CA PRO A 108 16.08 -3.69 -8.63
C PRO A 108 17.33 -3.69 -7.72
N ASN A 109 18.47 -3.15 -8.16
CA ASN A 109 19.67 -3.00 -7.35
C ASN A 109 19.65 -1.70 -6.52
N TYR A 110 18.74 -0.76 -6.80
CA TYR A 110 18.57 0.47 -6.06
C TYR A 110 17.35 0.37 -5.15
N HIS A 111 17.57 0.03 -3.89
CA HIS A 111 16.58 -0.26 -2.86
C HIS A 111 17.00 0.38 -1.54
N TYR A 112 16.17 0.28 -0.50
CA TYR A 112 16.41 0.92 0.80
C TYR A 112 17.85 0.81 1.32
N PHE A 113 18.47 -0.37 1.25
CA PHE A 113 19.84 -0.57 1.78
C PHE A 113 20.93 0.06 0.92
N THR A 114 20.61 0.44 -0.33
CA THR A 114 21.53 1.10 -1.26
C THR A 114 21.14 2.54 -1.59
N PHE A 115 20.03 3.04 -1.01
CA PHE A 115 19.56 4.41 -1.21
C PHE A 115 20.61 5.44 -0.79
N SER A 116 20.68 6.54 -1.56
CA SER A 116 21.43 7.74 -1.20
C SER A 116 20.88 8.35 0.10
N GLU A 117 21.68 9.20 0.74
CA GLU A 117 21.24 9.94 1.93
C GLU A 117 19.98 10.79 1.64
N SER A 118 19.96 11.47 0.50
CA SER A 118 18.81 12.27 0.08
C SER A 118 17.53 11.46 -0.12
N ASP A 119 17.61 10.19 -0.58
CA ASP A 119 16.44 9.34 -0.71
C ASP A 119 15.98 8.78 0.64
N ARG A 120 16.92 8.55 1.58
CA ARG A 120 16.59 8.15 2.95
C ARG A 120 15.87 9.26 3.73
N GLU A 121 16.27 10.53 3.56
CA GLU A 121 15.60 11.69 4.18
C GLU A 121 14.12 11.79 3.80
N ARG A 122 13.74 11.32 2.63
CA ARG A 122 12.36 11.31 2.12
C ARG A 122 11.47 10.24 2.77
N LEU A 123 12.01 9.37 3.64
CA LEU A 123 11.29 8.20 4.13
C LEU A 123 10.48 8.44 5.41
N ARG A 124 10.54 9.61 6.06
CA ARG A 124 9.69 9.91 7.24
C ARG A 124 8.19 9.71 6.99
N PRO A 125 7.61 10.20 5.89
CA PRO A 125 6.20 9.93 5.59
C PRO A 125 5.93 8.44 5.31
N VAL A 126 6.92 7.70 4.80
CA VAL A 126 6.80 6.24 4.57
C VAL A 126 6.77 5.48 5.90
N ALA A 127 7.66 5.85 6.85
CA ALA A 127 7.65 5.28 8.19
C ALA A 127 6.29 5.52 8.88
N LEU A 128 5.74 6.74 8.77
CA LEU A 128 4.39 7.04 9.27
C LEU A 128 3.33 6.18 8.57
N PHE A 129 3.41 6.01 7.26
CA PHE A 129 2.46 5.18 6.50
C PHE A 129 2.48 3.73 7.00
N ASP A 130 3.66 3.12 7.16
CA ASP A 130 3.79 1.76 7.67
C ASP A 130 3.23 1.60 9.09
N LEU A 131 3.45 2.58 9.97
CA LEU A 131 2.84 2.64 11.30
C LEU A 131 1.32 2.64 11.24
N LEU A 132 0.74 3.45 10.36
CA LEU A 132 -0.71 3.58 10.21
C LEU A 132 -1.34 2.31 9.66
N VAL A 133 -0.81 1.80 8.55
CA VAL A 133 -1.36 0.60 7.91
C VAL A 133 -0.92 -0.69 8.63
N ASN A 134 -0.06 -0.60 9.65
CA ASN A 134 0.46 -1.73 10.42
C ASN A 134 1.10 -2.79 9.50
N ASN A 135 2.07 -2.36 8.69
CA ASN A 135 2.69 -3.22 7.69
C ASN A 135 3.52 -4.32 8.36
N ALA A 136 3.14 -5.57 8.16
CA ALA A 136 3.79 -6.72 8.79
C ALA A 136 4.99 -7.28 8.00
N ASP A 137 5.34 -6.69 6.84
CA ASP A 137 6.44 -7.20 5.99
C ASP A 137 7.07 -6.12 5.09
N ARG A 138 7.31 -4.89 5.60
CA ARG A 138 8.00 -3.85 4.81
C ARG A 138 9.46 -4.19 4.62
N LYS A 139 9.80 -4.72 3.46
CA LYS A 139 11.18 -5.04 3.04
C LYS A 139 11.85 -3.86 2.35
N GLY A 140 13.17 -3.89 2.27
CA GLY A 140 13.94 -2.89 1.54
C GLY A 140 13.65 -2.85 0.05
N SER A 141 13.33 -4.00 -0.56
CA SER A 141 12.93 -4.13 -1.98
C SER A 141 11.50 -3.66 -2.27
N HIS A 142 10.69 -3.36 -1.25
CA HIS A 142 9.34 -2.84 -1.44
C HIS A 142 9.28 -1.31 -1.55
N LEU A 143 10.44 -0.65 -1.48
CA LEU A 143 10.62 0.79 -1.72
C LEU A 143 11.29 0.97 -3.07
N LEU A 144 10.59 1.56 -4.03
CA LEU A 144 11.04 1.72 -5.40
C LEU A 144 11.24 3.19 -5.74
N ILE A 145 12.32 3.49 -6.43
CA ILE A 145 12.50 4.79 -7.09
C ILE A 145 12.25 4.60 -8.59
N GLU A 146 11.21 5.27 -9.10
CA GLU A 146 10.82 5.18 -10.49
C GLU A 146 11.87 5.80 -11.41
N LYS A 147 12.25 5.08 -12.46
CA LYS A 147 13.16 5.61 -13.49
C LYS A 147 12.55 6.81 -14.21
N GLY A 148 13.36 7.82 -14.44
CA GLY A 148 12.97 9.02 -15.18
C GLY A 148 12.24 10.08 -14.36
N THR A 149 11.39 9.70 -13.38
CA THR A 149 10.64 10.66 -12.56
C THR A 149 11.25 10.87 -11.17
N ASN A 150 12.05 9.94 -10.70
CA ASN A 150 12.58 9.91 -9.34
C ASN A 150 11.48 9.87 -8.25
N LYS A 151 10.27 9.43 -8.61
CA LYS A 151 9.16 9.28 -7.67
C LYS A 151 9.38 8.05 -6.80
N LEU A 152 9.12 8.19 -5.50
CA LEU A 152 9.13 7.08 -4.55
C LEU A 152 7.78 6.35 -4.61
N TRP A 153 7.86 5.03 -4.74
CA TRP A 153 6.70 4.14 -4.73
C TRP A 153 6.87 3.04 -3.69
N LEU A 154 5.76 2.58 -3.15
CA LEU A 154 5.67 1.49 -2.19
C LEU A 154 4.81 0.37 -2.77
N ILE A 155 5.28 -0.86 -2.67
CA ILE A 155 4.56 -2.04 -3.14
C ILE A 155 4.42 -3.06 -2.02
N ASP A 156 3.64 -4.10 -2.27
CA ASP A 156 3.46 -5.28 -1.41
C ASP A 156 2.83 -4.96 -0.03
N HIS A 157 1.52 -4.67 -0.05
CA HIS A 157 0.73 -4.29 1.12
C HIS A 157 -0.28 -5.37 1.54
N GLY A 158 -0.15 -6.59 1.04
CA GLY A 158 -1.05 -7.68 1.38
C GLY A 158 -1.08 -7.99 2.88
N LEU A 159 0.02 -7.75 3.61
CA LEU A 159 0.14 -8.00 5.04
C LEU A 159 -0.01 -6.71 5.88
N CYS A 160 -0.97 -5.86 5.50
CA CYS A 160 -1.30 -4.62 6.22
C CYS A 160 -2.64 -4.73 6.95
N PHE A 161 -2.93 -3.75 7.80
CA PHE A 161 -4.21 -3.49 8.47
C PHE A 161 -4.64 -4.51 9.53
N HIS A 162 -3.82 -5.47 9.92
CA HIS A 162 -4.19 -6.37 11.01
C HIS A 162 -4.61 -5.58 12.26
N ALA A 163 -5.65 -6.07 12.98
CA ALA A 163 -6.17 -5.40 14.17
C ALA A 163 -5.14 -5.39 15.30
N GLU A 164 -4.42 -6.48 15.52
CA GLU A 164 -3.31 -6.54 16.46
C GLU A 164 -2.06 -5.89 15.87
N ASP A 165 -1.16 -5.42 16.74
CA ASP A 165 0.12 -4.85 16.31
C ASP A 165 1.04 -5.93 15.72
N LYS A 166 1.25 -5.87 14.41
CA LYS A 166 2.10 -6.78 13.61
C LYS A 166 3.24 -6.05 12.91
N LEU A 167 3.43 -4.76 13.17
CA LEU A 167 4.41 -3.95 12.45
C LEU A 167 5.79 -4.62 12.40
N ARG A 168 6.26 -4.84 11.18
CA ARG A 168 7.63 -5.27 10.85
C ARG A 168 8.09 -4.46 9.64
N THR A 169 9.01 -3.57 9.88
CA THR A 169 9.53 -2.67 8.85
C THR A 169 11.05 -2.56 8.94
N VAL A 170 11.68 -2.23 7.81
CA VAL A 170 13.10 -1.84 7.82
C VAL A 170 13.30 -0.38 8.21
N LEU A 171 12.21 0.41 8.31
CA LEU A 171 12.24 1.88 8.48
C LEU A 171 12.20 2.29 9.95
N TRP A 172 13.28 2.03 10.67
CA TRP A 172 13.43 2.47 12.07
C TRP A 172 14.41 3.65 12.23
N ASP A 173 14.85 4.25 11.10
CA ASP A 173 15.84 5.35 11.10
C ASP A 173 15.39 6.56 11.91
N PHE A 174 14.09 6.79 12.02
CA PHE A 174 13.50 7.96 12.67
C PHE A 174 13.04 7.71 14.11
N ALA A 175 13.34 6.53 14.67
CA ALA A 175 12.91 6.16 16.02
C ALA A 175 13.33 7.20 17.06
N GLY A 176 12.38 7.67 17.89
CA GLY A 176 12.57 8.70 18.88
C GLY A 176 12.49 10.15 18.37
N GLU A 177 12.45 10.36 17.04
CA GLU A 177 12.24 11.70 16.48
C GLU A 177 10.79 12.16 16.62
N ALA A 178 10.58 13.48 16.79
CA ALA A 178 9.24 14.06 16.76
C ALA A 178 8.62 13.97 15.35
N LEU A 179 7.31 13.70 15.30
CA LEU A 179 6.57 13.79 14.05
C LEU A 179 6.49 15.25 13.58
N PRO A 180 6.88 15.55 12.32
CA PRO A 180 6.72 16.89 11.74
C PRO A 180 5.26 17.34 11.72
N ASP A 181 5.02 18.65 11.84
CA ASP A 181 3.67 19.25 11.86
C ASP A 181 2.84 18.89 10.61
N GLU A 182 3.47 18.75 9.45
CA GLU A 182 2.84 18.33 8.20
C GLU A 182 2.27 16.91 8.31
N LEU A 183 3.01 16.00 8.94
CA LEU A 183 2.54 14.62 9.17
C LEU A 183 1.43 14.58 10.23
N LEU A 184 1.48 15.45 11.24
CA LEU A 184 0.39 15.59 12.20
C LEU A 184 -0.89 16.14 11.55
N ALA A 185 -0.78 17.08 10.62
CA ALA A 185 -1.90 17.57 9.84
C ALA A 185 -2.52 16.44 8.98
N THR A 186 -1.70 15.61 8.36
CA THR A 186 -2.12 14.43 7.60
C THR A 186 -2.87 13.42 8.47
N LEU A 187 -2.39 13.14 9.69
CA LEU A 187 -3.09 12.27 10.66
C LEU A 187 -4.47 12.82 11.04
N ARG A 188 -4.58 14.13 11.32
CA ARG A 188 -5.87 14.78 11.61
C ARG A 188 -6.85 14.65 10.44
N THR A 189 -6.36 14.80 9.22
CA THR A 189 -7.15 14.61 8.00
C THR A 189 -7.68 13.18 7.90
N LEU A 190 -6.82 12.17 8.10
CA LEU A 190 -7.26 10.76 8.11
C LEU A 190 -8.34 10.52 9.17
N ARG A 191 -8.14 11.02 10.39
CA ARG A 191 -9.14 10.87 11.47
C ARG A 191 -10.46 11.51 11.13
N SER A 192 -10.44 12.69 10.51
CA SER A 192 -11.66 13.34 10.03
C SER A 192 -12.36 12.49 8.96
N ILE A 193 -11.63 11.95 8.00
CA ILE A 193 -12.19 11.08 6.95
C ILE A 193 -12.83 9.83 7.56
N LEU A 194 -12.14 9.15 8.47
CA LEU A 194 -12.63 7.92 9.10
C LEU A 194 -13.83 8.17 10.03
N ALA A 195 -13.93 9.34 10.66
CA ALA A 195 -15.04 9.69 11.52
C ALA A 195 -16.35 10.03 10.77
N HIS A 196 -16.25 10.52 9.51
CA HIS A 196 -17.39 11.02 8.74
C HIS A 196 -17.95 9.98 7.76
N SER A 197 -18.07 8.72 8.14
CA SER A 197 -18.39 7.58 7.28
C SER A 197 -19.73 7.64 6.52
N ARG A 198 -20.56 8.70 6.64
CA ARG A 198 -21.91 8.76 6.04
C ARG A 198 -22.35 10.10 5.44
N SER A 199 -21.60 11.21 5.54
CA SER A 199 -22.19 12.53 5.25
C SER A 199 -21.35 13.49 4.42
N ALA A 200 -20.16 13.14 3.94
CA ALA A 200 -19.31 14.06 3.20
C ALA A 200 -19.23 13.71 1.70
N PRO A 201 -19.52 14.65 0.78
CA PRO A 201 -19.47 14.41 -0.67
C PRO A 201 -18.08 14.13 -1.24
N HIS A 202 -17.02 14.17 -0.42
CA HIS A 202 -15.63 13.96 -0.82
C HIS A 202 -14.92 12.81 -0.10
N ALA A 203 -15.65 11.86 0.48
CA ALA A 203 -15.05 10.73 1.21
C ALA A 203 -15.34 9.38 0.54
N PRO A 204 -14.82 9.11 -0.69
CA PRO A 204 -14.96 7.78 -1.28
C PRO A 204 -14.28 6.71 -0.42
N ILE A 205 -13.24 7.06 0.33
CA ILE A 205 -12.48 6.13 1.13
C ILE A 205 -13.27 5.59 2.34
N SER A 206 -14.00 6.42 3.09
CA SER A 206 -14.76 5.97 4.26
C SER A 206 -15.90 5.01 3.92
N THR A 207 -16.41 5.08 2.68
CA THR A 207 -17.44 4.17 2.16
C THR A 207 -16.83 2.96 1.46
N THR A 208 -15.60 3.05 0.97
CA THR A 208 -14.96 2.01 0.16
C THR A 208 -14.07 1.08 0.99
N LEU A 209 -13.36 1.59 2.01
CA LEU A 209 -12.51 0.75 2.89
C LEU A 209 -13.27 -0.42 3.54
N PRO A 210 -14.53 -0.25 4.01
CA PRO A 210 -15.31 -1.38 4.56
C PRO A 210 -15.57 -2.54 3.58
N SER A 211 -15.33 -2.34 2.29
CA SER A 211 -15.41 -3.42 1.29
C SER A 211 -14.15 -4.30 1.28
N TYR A 212 -13.07 -3.85 1.91
CA TYR A 212 -11.76 -4.51 1.89
C TYR A 212 -11.24 -4.88 3.28
N LEU A 213 -11.70 -4.21 4.33
CA LEU A 213 -11.23 -4.37 5.70
C LEU A 213 -12.38 -4.67 6.65
N GLN A 214 -12.10 -5.49 7.68
CA GLN A 214 -13.06 -5.79 8.73
C GLN A 214 -13.28 -4.57 9.66
N PRO A 215 -14.42 -4.49 10.36
CA PRO A 215 -14.70 -3.38 11.28
C PRO A 215 -13.61 -3.17 12.34
N GLU A 216 -13.04 -4.26 12.87
CA GLU A 216 -11.97 -4.23 13.87
C GLU A 216 -10.67 -3.65 13.31
N GLU A 217 -10.37 -3.92 12.03
CA GLU A 217 -9.20 -3.41 11.34
C GLU A 217 -9.32 -1.90 11.08
N LEU A 218 -10.53 -1.44 10.72
CA LEU A 218 -10.83 -0.01 10.56
C LEU A 218 -10.74 0.72 11.91
N ALA A 219 -11.28 0.13 12.97
CA ALA A 219 -11.17 0.69 14.31
C ALA A 219 -9.70 0.79 14.78
N SER A 220 -8.89 -0.23 14.47
CA SER A 220 -7.47 -0.26 14.81
C SER A 220 -6.66 0.74 13.99
N LEU A 221 -6.98 0.96 12.70
CA LEU A 221 -6.38 2.02 11.88
C LEU A 221 -6.64 3.39 12.52
N ALA A 222 -7.88 3.65 12.94
CA ALA A 222 -8.26 4.87 13.62
C ALA A 222 -7.52 5.03 14.96
N ALA A 223 -7.44 3.97 15.77
CA ALA A 223 -6.75 3.99 17.05
C ALA A 223 -5.24 4.25 16.92
N ARG A 224 -4.58 3.68 15.89
CA ARG A 224 -3.16 3.97 15.60
C ARG A 224 -2.94 5.44 15.27
N ALA A 225 -3.82 6.05 14.48
CA ALA A 225 -3.74 7.50 14.21
C ALA A 225 -3.95 8.33 15.49
N ASP A 226 -4.89 7.95 16.36
CA ASP A 226 -5.12 8.64 17.65
C ASP A 226 -3.91 8.52 18.58
N CYS A 227 -3.28 7.34 18.66
CA CYS A 227 -2.06 7.13 19.45
C CYS A 227 -0.91 8.02 18.98
N LEU A 228 -0.71 8.13 17.67
CA LEU A 228 0.35 8.98 17.08
C LEU A 228 0.05 10.48 17.24
N LEU A 229 -1.22 10.88 17.27
CA LEU A 229 -1.61 12.26 17.59
C LEU A 229 -1.43 12.59 19.08
N ALA A 230 -1.66 11.63 19.97
CA ALA A 230 -1.48 11.80 21.41
C ALA A 230 -0.01 11.80 21.84
N ASN A 231 0.82 11.00 21.17
CA ASN A 231 2.27 10.95 21.38
C ASN A 231 2.98 11.10 20.01
N PRO A 232 3.28 12.35 19.59
CA PRO A 232 3.76 12.66 18.25
C PRO A 232 5.26 12.37 18.07
N VAL A 233 5.65 11.12 18.30
CA VAL A 233 7.03 10.63 18.18
C VAL A 233 7.03 9.31 17.40
N PHE A 234 8.00 9.13 16.52
CA PHE A 234 8.22 7.83 15.88
C PHE A 234 8.62 6.80 16.96
N PRO A 235 7.90 5.68 17.08
CA PRO A 235 8.21 4.69 18.10
C PRO A 235 9.55 4.00 17.84
N HIS A 236 10.17 3.48 18.90
CA HIS A 236 11.31 2.58 18.79
C HIS A 236 10.87 1.19 18.33
N PRO A 237 11.77 0.41 17.70
CA PRO A 237 11.49 -0.98 17.40
C PRO A 237 11.13 -1.75 18.69
N PRO A 238 10.10 -2.61 18.67
CA PRO A 238 9.70 -3.41 19.83
C PRO A 238 10.81 -4.40 20.21
N GLU A 239 11.02 -4.61 21.53
CA GLU A 239 12.00 -5.55 22.06
C GLU A 239 11.40 -6.94 22.33
N ASP A 240 10.09 -7.01 22.55
CA ASP A 240 9.33 -8.22 22.94
C ASP A 240 8.84 -9.06 21.75
N ARG A 241 8.98 -8.55 20.54
CA ARG A 241 8.57 -9.22 19.30
C ARG A 241 9.47 -8.84 18.13
N ARG A 242 9.34 -9.59 17.03
CA ARG A 242 10.09 -9.28 15.80
C ARG A 242 9.72 -7.89 15.24
N ALA A 243 10.71 -7.00 15.16
CA ALA A 243 10.57 -5.65 14.62
C ALA A 243 10.83 -5.56 13.10
N TYR A 244 11.56 -6.52 12.53
CA TYR A 244 11.99 -6.52 11.13
C TYR A 244 11.34 -7.66 10.34
N PRO A 245 11.07 -7.48 9.03
CA PRO A 245 10.67 -8.56 8.16
C PRO A 245 11.79 -9.59 7.98
N TYR A 246 11.45 -10.77 7.48
CA TYR A 246 12.45 -11.79 7.16
C TYR A 246 12.09 -12.49 5.84
N PRO A 247 13.01 -12.48 4.87
CA PRO A 247 14.23 -11.67 4.82
C PRO A 247 13.93 -10.16 4.77
N PRO A 248 14.89 -9.29 5.13
CA PRO A 248 14.65 -7.83 5.15
C PRO A 248 14.73 -7.19 3.76
N LEU A 249 15.19 -7.95 2.75
CA LEU A 249 15.29 -7.55 1.34
C LEU A 249 14.42 -8.46 0.48
#